data_15dbdbee1fb6e1fe4776d7521ee2fe0d
#
_entry.id   15dbdbee1fb6e1fe4776d7521ee2fe0d
#
_cell.length_a   1.000
_cell.length_b   1.000
_cell.length_c   1.000
_cell.angle_alpha   90.00
_cell.angle_beta   90.00
_cell.angle_gamma   90.00
#
_symmetry.space_group_name_H-M   'P 1'
#
loop_
_entity.id
_entity.type
_entity.pdbx_description
1 polymer ?
#
loop_
_entity_poly.entity_id
_entity_poly.type
_entity_poly.pdbx_seq_one_letter_code
_entity_poly.pdbx_strand_id
1 'polypeptide(L)'
;TGLSKLGENTRSQTKAVSDLIQLINEIPMNGKQDYDVLGFIYEYLISNFAANAGKKAGEFYTPHEVSLLMSEIVANHLKGREEIKIYDPTSGSASLLREIGQTTAKYMDDSNRIRYYAQELKSNTYNLTRMNLVMCGILPDNIVTRNGDTLEEDWPYFDESDPVGTYDPLYVDAVVSNPPYSQRWDPAGKENDPRFSRYGLAPKSKADYAFLLHDLYHLKPDGIMTIVLPHGVLFRGGEEGEIRKNLIEQNNIDAIIGLPANIFFGTGIPTIIMILRQKREHTDVLIIDASKGFTKEGKNNKLRASDIRRIVDTVRDRKTIEKYSRKVSREEIRANDYNLNIPRYVDSSETAESYDIYASMFGGIPAKELHAFDPYWRVFPTLRSSLFTGEGEYVSLAVSNIKAAIYENRDVKAFLGEFESAFSDFGDYLDSRLIDDAEKLNSARREEEITA
;
A
#
# COMPACT_ATOMS: atom_id res chain seq x y z
N THR A 1 -7.69 24.80 21.74
CA THR A 1 -6.95 25.07 22.98
C THR A 1 -7.20 23.98 23.99
N GLY A 2 -6.26 23.02 24.09
CA GLY A 2 -6.46 21.79 24.86
C GLY A 2 -6.14 21.88 26.36
N LEU A 3 -5.55 22.95 26.84
CA LEU A 3 -5.11 23.08 28.25
C LEU A 3 -6.25 22.97 29.26
N SER A 4 -7.44 23.49 28.93
CA SER A 4 -8.63 23.36 29.77
C SER A 4 -9.13 21.92 29.97
N LYS A 5 -8.69 20.99 29.12
CA LYS A 5 -9.02 19.55 29.24
C LYS A 5 -8.04 18.78 30.14
N LEU A 6 -6.89 19.39 30.50
CA LEU A 6 -5.87 18.76 31.31
C LEU A 6 -6.09 18.92 32.83
N GLY A 7 -7.14 19.68 33.24
CA GLY A 7 -7.48 19.87 34.62
C GLY A 7 -8.43 21.05 34.85
N GLU A 8 -9.17 21.02 35.95
CA GLU A 8 -10.21 21.99 36.27
C GLU A 8 -9.66 23.39 36.66
N ASN A 9 -8.38 23.47 37.02
CA ASN A 9 -7.72 24.71 37.43
C ASN A 9 -6.24 24.73 36.94
N THR A 10 -5.64 25.93 36.98
CA THR A 10 -4.25 26.17 36.53
C THR A 10 -3.25 25.25 37.21
N ARG A 11 -3.45 24.93 38.48
CA ARG A 11 -2.50 24.08 39.23
C ARG A 11 -2.53 22.63 38.74
N SER A 12 -3.71 22.07 38.49
CA SER A 12 -3.87 20.72 37.93
C SER A 12 -3.38 20.64 36.48
N GLN A 13 -3.59 21.70 35.70
CA GLN A 13 -3.09 21.81 34.33
C GLN A 13 -1.56 21.86 34.29
N THR A 14 -0.96 22.68 35.14
CA THR A 14 0.52 22.79 35.27
C THR A 14 1.12 21.45 35.70
N LYS A 15 0.50 20.77 36.68
CA LYS A 15 0.94 19.45 37.10
C LYS A 15 0.92 18.44 35.99
N ALA A 16 -0.21 18.34 35.25
CA ALA A 16 -0.35 17.41 34.13
C ALA A 16 0.69 17.66 33.01
N VAL A 17 0.99 18.94 32.71
CA VAL A 17 2.03 19.30 31.74
C VAL A 17 3.42 18.95 32.28
N SER A 18 3.71 19.18 33.56
CA SER A 18 4.97 18.84 34.19
C SER A 18 5.22 17.32 34.19
N ASP A 19 4.19 16.54 34.56
CA ASP A 19 4.25 15.08 34.55
C ASP A 19 4.49 14.54 33.13
N LEU A 20 3.83 15.15 32.13
CA LEU A 20 4.05 14.80 30.71
C LEU A 20 5.48 15.11 30.26
N ILE A 21 6.04 16.27 30.63
CA ILE A 21 7.42 16.64 30.30
C ILE A 21 8.41 15.65 30.93
N GLN A 22 8.16 15.22 32.17
CA GLN A 22 8.99 14.23 32.82
C GLN A 22 8.97 12.89 32.09
N LEU A 23 7.80 12.40 31.73
CA LEU A 23 7.64 11.18 30.94
C LEU A 23 8.36 11.26 29.59
N ILE A 24 8.26 12.39 28.88
CA ILE A 24 8.97 12.60 27.62
C ILE A 24 10.50 12.60 27.82
N ASN A 25 11.00 13.19 28.91
CA ASN A 25 12.42 13.22 29.22
C ASN A 25 12.99 11.82 29.57
N GLU A 26 12.14 10.88 29.97
CA GLU A 26 12.56 9.49 30.23
C GLU A 26 12.72 8.68 28.95
N ILE A 27 12.19 9.18 27.83
CA ILE A 27 12.33 8.51 26.52
C ILE A 27 13.75 8.79 26.01
N PRO A 28 14.54 7.74 25.70
CA PRO A 28 15.90 7.91 25.22
C PRO A 28 15.90 8.46 23.79
N MET A 29 16.11 9.79 23.66
CA MET A 29 16.17 10.48 22.36
C MET A 29 17.60 10.80 21.92
N ASN A 30 18.57 10.05 22.40
CA ASN A 30 20.00 10.38 22.27
C ASN A 30 20.67 9.82 21.00
N GLY A 31 19.90 9.43 19.99
CA GLY A 31 20.43 9.06 18.67
C GLY A 31 21.23 7.77 18.60
N LYS A 32 21.23 6.97 19.66
CA LYS A 32 21.90 5.65 19.69
C LYS A 32 21.00 4.50 19.25
N GLN A 33 19.79 4.80 18.83
CA GLN A 33 18.83 3.81 18.32
C GLN A 33 18.77 3.91 16.81
N ASP A 34 18.80 2.77 16.13
CA ASP A 34 18.74 2.66 14.68
C ASP A 34 17.37 3.00 14.06
N TYR A 35 16.42 3.56 14.83
CA TYR A 35 15.09 3.91 14.35
C TYR A 35 14.67 5.31 14.82
N ASP A 36 13.84 5.97 14.03
CA ASP A 36 13.26 7.27 14.33
C ASP A 36 12.25 7.17 15.50
N VAL A 37 12.75 7.29 16.72
CA VAL A 37 11.93 7.24 17.96
C VAL A 37 10.86 8.32 17.95
N LEU A 38 11.17 9.51 17.45
CA LEU A 38 10.25 10.64 17.41
C LEU A 38 9.13 10.39 16.40
N GLY A 39 9.46 9.89 15.21
CA GLY A 39 8.50 9.47 14.22
C GLY A 39 7.59 8.35 14.73
N PHE A 40 8.16 7.36 15.42
CA PHE A 40 7.38 6.26 16.01
C PHE A 40 6.40 6.73 17.09
N ILE A 41 6.86 7.56 18.04
CA ILE A 41 5.98 8.14 19.07
C ILE A 41 4.87 8.95 18.43
N TYR A 42 5.19 9.70 17.41
CA TYR A 42 4.23 10.50 16.67
C TYR A 42 3.19 9.64 15.96
N GLU A 43 3.60 8.61 15.23
CA GLU A 43 2.69 7.65 14.60
C GLU A 43 1.79 6.95 15.62
N TYR A 44 2.35 6.52 16.74
CA TYR A 44 1.61 5.93 17.85
C TYR A 44 0.54 6.88 18.38
N LEU A 45 0.90 8.15 18.62
CA LEU A 45 -0.05 9.14 19.10
C LEU A 45 -1.15 9.42 18.06
N ILE A 46 -0.81 9.57 16.79
CA ILE A 46 -1.78 9.80 15.72
C ILE A 46 -2.69 8.60 15.54
N SER A 47 -2.17 7.38 15.51
CA SER A 47 -2.99 6.17 15.40
C SER A 47 -4.01 6.08 16.54
N ASN A 48 -3.60 6.42 17.78
CA ASN A 48 -4.49 6.46 18.92
C ASN A 48 -5.49 7.63 18.85
N PHE A 49 -5.09 8.80 18.37
CA PHE A 49 -6.00 9.92 18.16
C PHE A 49 -6.99 9.66 17.03
N ALA A 50 -6.55 9.07 15.92
CA ALA A 50 -7.42 8.68 14.83
C ALA A 50 -8.43 7.60 15.25
N ALA A 51 -8.00 6.60 16.05
CA ALA A 51 -8.87 5.59 16.61
C ALA A 51 -9.91 6.17 17.58
N ASN A 52 -9.56 7.24 18.31
CA ASN A 52 -10.41 7.90 19.31
C ASN A 52 -11.18 9.13 18.78
N ALA A 53 -10.78 9.70 17.65
CA ALA A 53 -11.40 10.89 17.07
C ALA A 53 -12.80 10.64 16.48
N GLY A 54 -13.32 9.45 16.66
CA GLY A 54 -14.71 9.04 16.53
C GLY A 54 -15.46 9.58 15.33
N LYS A 55 -15.68 8.72 14.35
CA LYS A 55 -16.89 8.71 13.47
C LYS A 55 -17.16 9.91 12.55
N LYS A 56 -16.28 10.86 12.32
CA LYS A 56 -16.42 11.73 11.16
C LYS A 56 -15.70 11.06 9.98
N ALA A 57 -16.50 10.40 9.17
CA ALA A 57 -16.07 9.81 7.91
C ALA A 57 -15.28 10.85 7.11
N GLY A 58 -14.02 10.56 6.77
CA GLY A 58 -13.23 11.37 5.88
C GLY A 58 -11.82 11.74 6.34
N GLU A 59 -11.46 11.55 7.59
CA GLU A 59 -10.10 11.80 8.09
C GLU A 59 -9.43 10.48 8.44
N PHE A 60 -9.00 9.74 7.43
CA PHE A 60 -8.31 8.47 7.64
C PHE A 60 -6.80 8.70 7.68
N TYR A 61 -6.19 8.38 8.82
CA TYR A 61 -4.76 8.17 8.89
C TYR A 61 -4.38 7.00 7.98
N THR A 62 -3.39 7.19 7.12
CA THR A 62 -2.90 6.12 6.27
C THR A 62 -2.04 5.17 7.10
N PRO A 63 -2.41 3.88 7.22
CA PRO A 63 -1.60 2.91 7.95
C PRO A 63 -0.18 2.86 7.41
N HIS A 64 0.79 2.69 8.30
CA HIS A 64 2.22 2.66 7.94
C HIS A 64 2.51 1.65 6.81
N GLU A 65 1.94 0.47 6.86
CA GLU A 65 2.16 -0.58 5.85
C GLU A 65 1.62 -0.19 4.46
N VAL A 66 0.54 0.60 4.41
CA VAL A 66 0.01 1.12 3.15
C VAL A 66 0.90 2.24 2.63
N SER A 67 1.37 3.13 3.52
CA SER A 67 2.34 4.18 3.17
C SER A 67 3.64 3.57 2.65
N LEU A 68 4.16 2.55 3.31
CA LEU A 68 5.37 1.83 2.89
C LEU A 68 5.18 1.15 1.53
N LEU A 69 4.04 0.46 1.32
CA LEU A 69 3.72 -0.16 0.03
C LEU A 69 3.72 0.87 -1.11
N MET A 70 3.03 2.00 -0.92
CA MET A 70 3.00 3.07 -1.92
C MET A 70 4.39 3.65 -2.15
N SER A 71 5.17 3.82 -1.10
CA SER A 71 6.53 4.36 -1.13
C SER A 71 7.49 3.47 -1.92
N GLU A 72 7.46 2.16 -1.69
CA GLU A 72 8.28 1.20 -2.42
C GLU A 72 7.93 1.18 -3.92
N ILE A 73 6.65 1.24 -4.28
CA ILE A 73 6.21 1.33 -5.67
C ILE A 73 6.73 2.60 -6.34
N VAL A 74 6.60 3.75 -5.68
CA VAL A 74 7.06 5.05 -6.19
C VAL A 74 8.58 5.09 -6.30
N ALA A 75 9.30 4.66 -5.26
CA ALA A 75 10.75 4.67 -5.23
C ALA A 75 11.36 3.78 -6.33
N ASN A 76 10.78 2.59 -6.56
CA ASN A 76 11.21 1.72 -7.67
C ASN A 76 11.07 2.41 -9.04
N HIS A 77 10.02 3.20 -9.25
CA HIS A 77 9.83 3.94 -10.50
C HIS A 77 10.80 5.11 -10.66
N LEU A 78 11.12 5.80 -9.55
CA LEU A 78 11.97 6.99 -9.55
C LEU A 78 13.47 6.68 -9.40
N LYS A 79 13.83 5.41 -9.27
CA LYS A 79 15.21 4.98 -9.10
C LYS A 79 16.14 5.57 -10.18
N GLY A 80 17.26 6.16 -9.76
CA GLY A 80 18.26 6.77 -10.65
C GLY A 80 17.97 8.21 -11.05
N ARG A 81 16.96 8.88 -10.49
CA ARG A 81 16.76 10.32 -10.68
C ARG A 81 17.65 11.10 -9.71
N GLU A 82 18.21 12.20 -10.18
CA GLU A 82 19.05 13.09 -9.38
C GLU A 82 18.23 14.07 -8.53
N GLU A 83 17.09 14.52 -9.03
CA GLU A 83 16.17 15.43 -8.36
C GLU A 83 14.76 14.88 -8.45
N ILE A 84 14.00 15.01 -7.36
CA ILE A 84 12.64 14.49 -7.26
C ILE A 84 11.73 15.52 -6.61
N LYS A 85 10.56 15.76 -7.22
CA LYS A 85 9.46 16.54 -6.66
C LYS A 85 8.32 15.58 -6.32
N ILE A 86 7.84 15.61 -5.08
CA ILE A 86 6.73 14.77 -4.60
C ILE A 86 5.62 15.69 -4.11
N TYR A 87 4.36 15.37 -4.47
CA TYR A 87 3.19 16.14 -4.08
C TYR A 87 2.13 15.25 -3.41
N ASP A 88 1.61 15.73 -2.28
CA ASP A 88 0.43 15.18 -1.63
C ASP A 88 -0.63 16.28 -1.48
N PRO A 89 -1.72 16.25 -2.28
CA PRO A 89 -2.78 17.25 -2.26
C PRO A 89 -3.72 17.13 -1.06
N THR A 90 -3.59 16.07 -0.27
CA THR A 90 -4.42 15.77 0.90
C THR A 90 -3.57 15.33 2.09
N SER A 91 -2.51 16.10 2.35
CA SER A 91 -1.31 15.67 3.08
C SER A 91 -1.56 15.20 4.53
N GLY A 92 -2.66 15.61 5.15
CA GLY A 92 -2.98 15.16 6.50
C GLY A 92 -1.84 15.42 7.49
N SER A 93 -1.23 14.36 7.97
CA SER A 93 -0.05 14.42 8.85
C SER A 93 1.29 14.45 8.09
N ALA A 94 1.27 14.42 6.77
CA ALA A 94 2.43 14.21 5.89
C ALA A 94 3.11 12.82 6.01
N SER A 95 2.42 11.82 6.55
CA SER A 95 3.00 10.48 6.70
C SER A 95 3.39 9.85 5.36
N LEU A 96 2.56 10.00 4.32
CA LEU A 96 2.88 9.54 2.96
C LEU A 96 4.11 10.24 2.39
N LEU A 97 4.17 11.57 2.44
CA LEU A 97 5.31 12.34 1.94
C LEU A 97 6.62 11.94 2.63
N ARG A 98 6.57 11.82 3.95
CA ARG A 98 7.72 11.41 4.75
C ARG A 98 8.22 10.03 4.33
N GLU A 99 7.34 9.04 4.29
CA GLU A 99 7.68 7.66 3.98
C GLU A 99 8.28 7.52 2.57
N ILE A 100 7.65 8.20 1.57
CA ILE A 100 8.16 8.20 0.21
C ILE A 100 9.52 8.87 0.12
N GLY A 101 9.70 10.00 0.81
CA GLY A 101 10.99 10.68 0.86
C GLY A 101 12.09 9.79 1.43
N GLN A 102 11.83 9.13 2.56
CA GLN A 102 12.79 8.22 3.19
C GLN A 102 13.11 7.01 2.31
N THR A 103 12.09 6.40 1.70
CA THR A 103 12.27 5.23 0.82
C THR A 103 13.03 5.61 -0.45
N THR A 104 12.69 6.75 -1.06
CA THR A 104 13.35 7.22 -2.29
C THR A 104 14.79 7.65 -2.04
N ALA A 105 15.06 8.26 -0.88
CA ALA A 105 16.41 8.68 -0.48
C ALA A 105 17.41 7.52 -0.44
N LYS A 106 16.96 6.29 -0.23
CA LYS A 106 17.82 5.08 -0.27
C LYS A 106 18.48 4.88 -1.63
N TYR A 107 17.88 5.40 -2.70
CA TYR A 107 18.34 5.25 -4.09
C TYR A 107 18.93 6.53 -4.68
N MET A 108 19.18 7.55 -3.85
CA MET A 108 19.74 8.84 -4.26
C MET A 108 21.08 9.09 -3.58
N ASP A 109 22.00 9.74 -4.29
CA ASP A 109 23.28 10.16 -3.73
C ASP A 109 23.13 11.31 -2.72
N ASP A 110 22.12 12.17 -2.91
CA ASP A 110 21.82 13.31 -2.06
C ASP A 110 20.31 13.43 -1.81
N SER A 111 19.86 13.07 -0.62
CA SER A 111 18.47 13.16 -0.19
C SER A 111 17.94 14.60 -0.09
N ASN A 112 18.84 15.61 -0.03
CA ASN A 112 18.44 17.02 -0.03
C ASN A 112 17.94 17.51 -1.40
N ARG A 113 18.01 16.69 -2.43
CA ARG A 113 17.43 16.96 -3.75
C ARG A 113 15.98 16.51 -3.91
N ILE A 114 15.33 16.09 -2.82
CA ILE A 114 13.89 15.81 -2.78
C ILE A 114 13.14 17.06 -2.33
N ARG A 115 12.18 17.52 -3.13
CA ARG A 115 11.29 18.63 -2.80
C ARG A 115 9.88 18.10 -2.51
N TYR A 116 9.33 18.56 -1.41
CA TYR A 116 8.04 18.11 -0.86
C TYR A 116 7.00 19.20 -1.02
N TYR A 117 5.94 18.89 -1.73
CA TYR A 117 4.78 19.76 -1.90
C TYR A 117 3.60 19.16 -1.16
N ALA A 118 2.94 19.93 -0.33
CA ALA A 118 1.82 19.48 0.49
C ALA A 118 0.68 20.49 0.49
N GLN A 119 -0.55 20.01 0.29
CA GLN A 119 -1.75 20.82 0.45
C GLN A 119 -2.67 20.18 1.49
N GLU A 120 -3.28 20.98 2.36
CA GLU A 120 -4.18 20.53 3.40
C GLU A 120 -5.26 21.58 3.67
N LEU A 121 -6.51 21.14 3.69
CA LEU A 121 -7.67 22.00 3.90
C LEU A 121 -7.73 22.59 5.31
N LYS A 122 -7.48 21.75 6.34
CA LYS A 122 -7.65 22.13 7.73
C LYS A 122 -6.39 22.78 8.29
N SER A 123 -6.48 24.03 8.73
CA SER A 123 -5.34 24.78 9.26
C SER A 123 -4.58 24.08 10.40
N ASN A 124 -5.28 23.36 11.28
CA ASN A 124 -4.62 22.62 12.36
C ASN A 124 -3.79 21.46 11.81
N THR A 125 -4.34 20.71 10.85
CA THR A 125 -3.66 19.59 10.18
C THR A 125 -2.55 20.11 9.28
N TYR A 126 -2.75 21.22 8.59
CA TYR A 126 -1.71 21.91 7.82
C TYR A 126 -0.48 22.27 8.67
N ASN A 127 -0.70 22.84 9.86
CA ASN A 127 0.40 23.14 10.78
C ASN A 127 1.13 21.86 11.23
N LEU A 128 0.38 20.77 11.38
CA LEU A 128 0.91 19.46 11.71
C LEU A 128 1.78 18.91 10.57
N THR A 129 1.30 18.99 9.31
CA THR A 129 2.09 18.66 8.11
C THR A 129 3.46 19.33 8.13
N ARG A 130 3.48 20.66 8.30
CA ARG A 130 4.71 21.45 8.32
C ARG A 130 5.66 21.04 9.45
N MET A 131 5.11 20.91 10.65
CA MET A 131 5.88 20.51 11.81
C MET A 131 6.55 19.14 11.59
N ASN A 132 5.82 18.18 11.07
CA ASN A 132 6.33 16.83 10.84
C ASN A 132 7.44 16.77 9.80
N LEU A 133 7.27 17.45 8.68
CA LEU A 133 8.30 17.50 7.64
C LEU A 133 9.60 18.08 8.18
N VAL A 134 9.53 19.17 8.96
CA VAL A 134 10.70 19.77 9.61
C VAL A 134 11.30 18.83 10.68
N MET A 135 10.48 18.19 11.52
CA MET A 135 10.95 17.28 12.56
C MET A 135 11.62 16.02 12.00
N CYS A 136 11.27 15.61 10.80
CA CYS A 136 11.95 14.52 10.07
C CYS A 136 13.27 14.94 9.40
N GLY A 137 13.78 16.13 9.71
CA GLY A 137 15.06 16.60 9.21
C GLY A 137 15.04 17.11 7.76
N ILE A 138 13.87 17.29 7.16
CA ILE A 138 13.75 17.85 5.82
C ILE A 138 14.09 19.35 5.89
N LEU A 139 14.99 19.80 5.02
CA LEU A 139 15.38 21.20 4.97
C LEU A 139 14.18 22.09 4.61
N PRO A 140 13.99 23.24 5.29
CA PRO A 140 12.88 24.15 5.03
C PRO A 140 12.74 24.57 3.54
N ASP A 141 13.86 24.76 2.85
CA ASP A 141 13.89 25.14 1.43
C ASP A 141 13.33 24.04 0.49
N ASN A 142 13.23 22.81 0.99
CA ASN A 142 12.68 21.68 0.28
C ASN A 142 11.18 21.46 0.60
N ILE A 143 10.60 22.24 1.49
CA ILE A 143 9.21 22.12 1.94
C ILE A 143 8.38 23.26 1.39
N VAL A 144 7.41 22.93 0.53
CA VAL A 144 6.44 23.89 -0.01
C VAL A 144 5.05 23.45 0.39
N THR A 145 4.36 24.23 1.21
CA THR A 145 3.06 23.83 1.75
C THR A 145 2.01 24.91 1.51
N ARG A 146 0.76 24.48 1.30
CA ARG A 146 -0.40 25.35 1.10
C ARG A 146 -1.54 24.94 2.00
N ASN A 147 -2.20 25.89 2.66
CA ASN A 147 -3.46 25.67 3.35
C ASN A 147 -4.61 26.13 2.45
N GLY A 148 -5.35 25.18 1.88
CA GLY A 148 -6.45 25.47 0.96
C GLY A 148 -7.17 24.20 0.52
N ASP A 149 -8.36 24.38 -0.07
CA ASP A 149 -9.14 23.30 -0.65
C ASP A 149 -8.56 22.90 -2.01
N THR A 150 -8.05 21.70 -2.11
CA THR A 150 -7.43 21.14 -3.32
C THR A 150 -8.35 21.17 -4.55
N LEU A 151 -9.65 20.99 -4.36
CA LEU A 151 -10.60 20.96 -5.47
C LEU A 151 -11.07 22.35 -5.91
N GLU A 152 -10.99 23.36 -5.01
CA GLU A 152 -11.36 24.74 -5.29
C GLU A 152 -10.15 25.61 -5.67
N GLU A 153 -9.02 25.37 -5.00
CA GLU A 153 -7.80 26.15 -5.16
C GLU A 153 -6.73 25.30 -5.84
N ASP A 154 -6.59 25.48 -7.15
CA ASP A 154 -5.57 24.75 -7.91
C ASP A 154 -4.15 25.10 -7.44
N TRP A 155 -3.24 24.20 -7.60
CA TRP A 155 -1.81 24.42 -7.52
C TRP A 155 -1.26 24.54 -8.96
N PRO A 156 -0.47 25.47 -9.26
CA PRO A 156 0.44 26.23 -8.43
C PRO A 156 -0.16 27.52 -7.90
N TYR A 157 0.60 28.05 -6.95
CA TYR A 157 0.40 29.37 -6.43
C TYR A 157 0.65 30.43 -7.52
N PHE A 158 -0.21 31.43 -7.59
CA PHE A 158 -0.01 32.61 -8.39
C PHE A 158 -0.20 33.87 -7.52
N ASP A 159 0.39 34.99 -7.93
CA ASP A 159 0.17 36.27 -7.27
C ASP A 159 -1.22 36.80 -7.65
N GLU A 160 -2.07 37.04 -6.65
CA GLU A 160 -3.44 37.56 -6.88
C GLU A 160 -3.45 38.91 -7.60
N SER A 161 -2.37 39.69 -7.49
CA SER A 161 -2.23 40.99 -8.19
C SER A 161 -1.90 40.82 -9.66
N ASP A 162 -1.30 39.69 -10.06
CA ASP A 162 -0.98 39.36 -11.46
C ASP A 162 -1.13 37.84 -11.71
N PRO A 163 -2.36 37.32 -11.70
CA PRO A 163 -2.60 35.87 -11.80
C PRO A 163 -2.21 35.29 -13.17
N VAL A 164 -2.12 36.10 -14.21
CA VAL A 164 -1.75 35.63 -15.55
C VAL A 164 -0.24 35.60 -15.73
N GLY A 165 0.46 36.64 -15.30
CA GLY A 165 1.92 36.77 -15.47
C GLY A 165 2.72 35.88 -14.50
N THR A 166 2.13 35.50 -13.36
CA THR A 166 2.79 34.73 -12.32
C THR A 166 2.32 33.28 -12.26
N TYR A 167 1.41 32.85 -13.16
CA TYR A 167 0.93 31.46 -13.20
C TYR A 167 2.05 30.49 -13.62
N ASP A 168 2.50 29.67 -12.67
CA ASP A 168 3.55 28.64 -12.88
C ASP A 168 3.01 27.26 -12.49
N PRO A 169 2.56 26.44 -13.46
CA PRO A 169 1.97 25.14 -13.19
C PRO A 169 2.91 24.18 -12.47
N LEU A 170 2.48 23.65 -11.33
CA LEU A 170 3.22 22.63 -10.61
C LEU A 170 3.17 21.30 -11.36
N TYR A 171 4.32 20.80 -11.79
CA TYR A 171 4.47 19.42 -12.27
C TYR A 171 5.52 18.68 -11.45
N VAL A 172 5.15 17.50 -10.98
CA VAL A 172 5.95 16.68 -10.05
C VAL A 172 6.27 15.30 -10.60
N ASP A 173 7.31 14.69 -10.03
CA ASP A 173 7.74 13.34 -10.42
C ASP A 173 6.87 12.25 -9.80
N ALA A 174 6.32 12.51 -8.61
CA ALA A 174 5.35 11.64 -7.97
C ALA A 174 4.20 12.43 -7.34
N VAL A 175 2.99 11.90 -7.48
CA VAL A 175 1.82 12.31 -6.69
C VAL A 175 1.35 11.13 -5.86
N VAL A 176 1.13 11.38 -4.59
CA VAL A 176 0.66 10.37 -3.64
C VAL A 176 -0.45 10.94 -2.79
N SER A 177 -1.53 10.21 -2.66
CA SER A 177 -2.66 10.71 -1.89
C SER A 177 -3.53 9.62 -1.28
N ASN A 178 -4.12 9.95 -0.14
CA ASN A 178 -5.21 9.23 0.47
C ASN A 178 -6.34 10.23 0.78
N PRO A 179 -7.12 10.62 -0.25
CA PRO A 179 -8.16 11.62 -0.11
C PRO A 179 -9.32 11.14 0.76
N PRO A 180 -10.15 12.05 1.31
CA PRO A 180 -11.33 11.69 2.05
C PRO A 180 -12.35 10.99 1.15
N TYR A 181 -12.74 9.74 1.51
CA TYR A 181 -13.61 8.90 0.67
C TYR A 181 -15.01 9.44 0.56
N SER A 182 -15.53 9.47 -0.67
CA SER A 182 -16.92 9.88 -0.98
C SER A 182 -17.29 11.25 -0.41
N GLN A 183 -16.35 12.18 -0.34
CA GLN A 183 -16.62 13.56 0.06
C GLN A 183 -17.50 14.24 -0.98
N ARG A 184 -18.40 15.09 -0.52
CA ARG A 184 -19.17 16.00 -1.40
C ARG A 184 -18.26 17.14 -1.86
N TRP A 185 -18.44 17.56 -3.10
CA TRP A 185 -17.75 18.71 -3.69
C TRP A 185 -18.69 19.46 -4.63
N ASP A 186 -18.27 20.62 -5.15
CA ASP A 186 -19.06 21.37 -6.12
C ASP A 186 -18.40 21.36 -7.51
N PRO A 187 -18.97 20.61 -8.48
CA PRO A 187 -18.47 20.56 -9.85
C PRO A 187 -18.92 21.76 -10.70
N ALA A 188 -19.81 22.64 -10.20
CA ALA A 188 -20.38 23.73 -10.98
C ALA A 188 -19.29 24.71 -11.47
N GLY A 189 -19.31 25.02 -12.76
CA GLY A 189 -18.35 25.93 -13.38
C GLY A 189 -16.97 25.36 -13.65
N LYS A 190 -16.76 24.06 -13.39
CA LYS A 190 -15.47 23.39 -13.59
C LYS A 190 -15.39 22.58 -14.89
N GLU A 191 -16.35 22.72 -15.80
CA GLU A 191 -16.40 22.02 -17.08
C GLU A 191 -15.19 22.31 -17.96
N ASN A 192 -14.66 23.54 -17.87
CA ASN A 192 -13.49 24.01 -18.62
C ASN A 192 -12.19 23.97 -17.81
N ASP A 193 -12.22 23.52 -16.56
CA ASP A 193 -11.03 23.37 -15.74
C ASP A 193 -10.10 22.31 -16.37
N PRO A 194 -8.83 22.64 -16.66
CA PRO A 194 -7.92 21.74 -17.36
C PRO A 194 -7.69 20.42 -16.62
N ARG A 195 -7.92 20.38 -15.31
CA ARG A 195 -7.83 19.14 -14.51
C ARG A 195 -8.91 18.13 -14.89
N PHE A 196 -10.11 18.61 -15.27
CA PHE A 196 -11.30 17.76 -15.44
C PHE A 196 -11.80 17.71 -16.90
N SER A 197 -11.63 18.78 -17.66
CA SER A 197 -12.26 18.94 -18.99
C SER A 197 -11.99 17.80 -19.96
N ARG A 198 -10.84 17.15 -19.84
CA ARG A 198 -10.45 16.03 -20.71
C ARG A 198 -11.12 14.70 -20.33
N TYR A 199 -11.52 14.52 -19.07
CA TYR A 199 -11.99 13.24 -18.54
C TYR A 199 -13.46 13.27 -18.15
N GLY A 200 -13.99 14.43 -17.77
CA GLY A 200 -15.31 14.63 -17.24
C GLY A 200 -15.30 15.01 -15.75
N LEU A 201 -16.45 15.49 -15.27
CA LEU A 201 -16.62 15.88 -13.87
C LEU A 201 -17.12 14.71 -13.02
N ALA A 202 -16.51 14.54 -11.85
CA ALA A 202 -17.00 13.59 -10.85
C ALA A 202 -18.38 14.03 -10.31
N PRO A 203 -19.24 13.10 -9.85
CA PRO A 203 -20.53 13.44 -9.30
C PRO A 203 -20.41 14.32 -8.05
N LYS A 204 -21.31 15.29 -7.88
CA LYS A 204 -21.34 16.19 -6.70
C LYS A 204 -21.32 15.45 -5.36
N SER A 205 -21.86 14.25 -5.32
CA SER A 205 -21.96 13.44 -4.09
C SER A 205 -20.66 12.73 -3.72
N LYS A 206 -19.67 12.62 -4.63
CA LYS A 206 -18.45 11.82 -4.46
C LYS A 206 -17.29 12.40 -5.26
N ALA A 207 -16.35 13.02 -4.57
CA ALA A 207 -15.17 13.64 -5.15
C ALA A 207 -14.02 12.64 -5.45
N ASP A 208 -14.23 11.34 -5.28
CA ASP A 208 -13.16 10.33 -5.39
C ASP A 208 -12.37 10.51 -6.70
N TYR A 209 -13.06 10.63 -7.85
CA TYR A 209 -12.42 10.89 -9.13
C TYR A 209 -11.97 12.34 -9.33
N ALA A 210 -12.55 13.32 -8.64
CA ALA A 210 -12.07 14.70 -8.72
C ALA A 210 -10.66 14.83 -8.13
N PHE A 211 -10.40 14.19 -7.00
CA PHE A 211 -9.04 14.11 -6.44
C PHE A 211 -8.10 13.36 -7.38
N LEU A 212 -8.50 12.20 -7.91
CA LEU A 212 -7.69 11.44 -8.85
C LEU A 212 -7.30 12.27 -10.09
N LEU A 213 -8.21 13.04 -10.65
CA LEU A 213 -7.95 13.86 -11.82
C LEU A 213 -7.08 15.09 -11.50
N HIS A 214 -7.26 15.68 -10.33
CA HIS A 214 -6.36 16.71 -9.82
C HIS A 214 -4.92 16.18 -9.70
N ASP A 215 -4.75 15.04 -9.07
CA ASP A 215 -3.46 14.38 -8.90
C ASP A 215 -2.79 14.08 -10.25
N LEU A 216 -3.54 13.52 -11.19
CA LEU A 216 -3.05 13.19 -12.53
C LEU A 216 -2.64 14.41 -13.34
N TYR A 217 -3.33 15.55 -13.14
CA TYR A 217 -3.01 16.81 -13.81
C TYR A 217 -1.61 17.34 -13.43
N HIS A 218 -1.24 17.20 -12.17
CA HIS A 218 0.06 17.65 -11.66
C HIS A 218 1.22 16.67 -11.92
N LEU A 219 0.94 15.53 -12.52
CA LEU A 219 1.97 14.53 -12.79
C LEU A 219 2.75 14.86 -14.07
N LYS A 220 4.09 14.79 -14.00
CA LYS A 220 4.94 14.84 -15.19
C LYS A 220 4.66 13.64 -16.12
N PRO A 221 4.92 13.75 -17.44
CA PRO A 221 4.67 12.66 -18.38
C PRO A 221 5.33 11.34 -18.03
N ASP A 222 6.52 11.36 -17.45
CA ASP A 222 7.30 10.21 -17.00
C ASP A 222 7.18 9.93 -15.50
N GLY A 223 6.29 10.64 -14.81
CA GLY A 223 6.02 10.50 -13.39
C GLY A 223 5.14 9.28 -13.06
N ILE A 224 4.96 9.06 -11.77
CA ILE A 224 4.08 8.04 -11.21
C ILE A 224 3.13 8.64 -10.18
N MET A 225 1.90 8.16 -10.17
CA MET A 225 0.90 8.54 -9.19
C MET A 225 0.36 7.28 -8.50
N THR A 226 0.22 7.35 -7.19
CA THR A 226 -0.45 6.33 -6.38
C THR A 226 -1.52 6.96 -5.50
N ILE A 227 -2.75 6.48 -5.60
CA ILE A 227 -3.89 7.01 -4.85
C ILE A 227 -4.68 5.88 -4.19
N VAL A 228 -5.05 6.08 -2.93
CA VAL A 228 -5.93 5.18 -2.20
C VAL A 228 -7.37 5.60 -2.42
N LEU A 229 -8.22 4.65 -2.84
CA LEU A 229 -9.62 4.91 -3.13
C LEU A 229 -10.52 3.79 -2.59
N PRO A 230 -11.81 4.07 -2.33
CA PRO A 230 -12.77 3.02 -2.00
C PRO A 230 -12.99 2.11 -3.21
N HIS A 231 -13.07 0.80 -2.99
CA HIS A 231 -13.23 -0.22 -4.03
C HIS A 231 -14.36 0.08 -5.02
N GLY A 232 -15.43 0.77 -4.57
CA GLY A 232 -16.58 1.12 -5.40
C GLY A 232 -16.24 1.94 -6.65
N VAL A 233 -15.15 2.72 -6.68
CA VAL A 233 -14.74 3.49 -7.88
C VAL A 233 -14.50 2.61 -9.09
N LEU A 234 -14.23 1.33 -8.91
CA LEU A 234 -13.94 0.39 -9.99
C LEU A 234 -15.16 0.01 -10.84
N PHE A 235 -16.38 0.17 -10.30
CA PHE A 235 -17.58 -0.35 -10.97
C PHE A 235 -18.82 0.54 -10.91
N ARG A 236 -18.81 1.64 -10.16
CA ARG A 236 -19.92 2.58 -10.18
C ARG A 236 -20.11 3.15 -11.58
N GLY A 237 -21.36 3.31 -12.00
CA GLY A 237 -21.75 3.88 -13.31
C GLY A 237 -21.86 5.41 -13.29
N GLY A 238 -22.58 5.97 -14.28
CA GLY A 238 -22.78 7.41 -14.40
C GLY A 238 -21.46 8.15 -14.69
N GLU A 239 -21.28 9.33 -14.11
CA GLU A 239 -20.13 10.19 -14.31
C GLU A 239 -18.80 9.48 -13.95
N GLU A 240 -18.79 8.68 -12.88
CA GLU A 240 -17.62 7.88 -12.51
C GLU A 240 -17.27 6.83 -13.58
N GLY A 241 -18.27 6.24 -14.23
CA GLY A 241 -18.10 5.31 -15.35
C GLY A 241 -17.47 5.96 -16.58
N GLU A 242 -17.91 7.16 -16.94
CA GLU A 242 -17.35 7.91 -18.08
C GLU A 242 -15.91 8.36 -17.81
N ILE A 243 -15.61 8.85 -16.62
CA ILE A 243 -14.22 9.20 -16.25
C ILE A 243 -13.31 7.98 -16.34
N ARG A 244 -13.77 6.84 -15.80
CA ARG A 244 -13.00 5.57 -15.82
C ARG A 244 -12.75 5.11 -17.25
N LYS A 245 -13.75 5.19 -18.14
CA LYS A 245 -13.61 4.92 -19.56
C LYS A 245 -12.55 5.82 -20.18
N ASN A 246 -12.63 7.14 -19.97
CA ASN A 246 -11.68 8.08 -20.51
C ASN A 246 -10.25 7.82 -20.02
N LEU A 247 -10.06 7.47 -18.76
CA LEU A 247 -8.75 7.11 -18.19
C LEU A 247 -8.17 5.84 -18.85
N ILE A 248 -8.99 4.84 -19.13
CA ILE A 248 -8.58 3.61 -19.84
C ILE A 248 -8.22 3.91 -21.29
N GLU A 249 -9.07 4.67 -22.01
CA GLU A 249 -8.83 5.01 -23.42
C GLU A 249 -7.59 5.87 -23.61
N GLN A 250 -7.31 6.75 -22.66
CA GLN A 250 -6.11 7.58 -22.65
C GLN A 250 -4.87 6.87 -22.07
N ASN A 251 -5.01 5.60 -21.70
CA ASN A 251 -3.92 4.76 -21.20
C ASN A 251 -3.28 5.25 -19.90
N ASN A 252 -4.06 5.82 -18.98
CA ASN A 252 -3.52 6.37 -17.74
C ASN A 252 -3.45 5.35 -16.59
N ILE A 253 -4.41 4.41 -16.48
CA ILE A 253 -4.43 3.42 -15.39
C ILE A 253 -3.41 2.33 -15.67
N ASP A 254 -2.38 2.24 -14.81
CA ASP A 254 -1.29 1.27 -14.95
C ASP A 254 -1.56 -0.02 -14.16
N ALA A 255 -1.92 0.10 -12.89
CA ALA A 255 -2.24 -1.04 -12.06
C ALA A 255 -3.32 -0.71 -11.02
N ILE A 256 -4.01 -1.75 -10.56
CA ILE A 256 -5.00 -1.71 -9.49
C ILE A 256 -4.66 -2.80 -8.48
N ILE A 257 -4.55 -2.43 -7.22
CA ILE A 257 -4.21 -3.33 -6.12
C ILE A 257 -5.37 -3.34 -5.13
N GLY A 258 -6.05 -4.48 -4.98
CA GLY A 258 -7.08 -4.68 -3.96
C GLY A 258 -6.44 -4.96 -2.60
N LEU A 259 -6.75 -4.12 -1.62
CA LEU A 259 -6.23 -4.26 -0.26
C LEU A 259 -7.16 -5.10 0.63
N PRO A 260 -6.65 -5.70 1.73
CA PRO A 260 -7.49 -6.35 2.72
C PRO A 260 -8.54 -5.40 3.31
N ALA A 261 -9.75 -5.90 3.53
CA ALA A 261 -10.75 -5.16 4.30
C ALA A 261 -10.22 -4.87 5.72
N ASN A 262 -10.78 -3.86 6.39
CA ASN A 262 -10.37 -3.45 7.74
C ASN A 262 -8.86 -3.11 7.88
N ILE A 263 -8.19 -2.72 6.80
CA ILE A 263 -6.80 -2.24 6.87
C ILE A 263 -6.73 -0.79 7.37
N PHE A 264 -7.75 0.03 7.07
CA PHE A 264 -7.85 1.40 7.55
C PHE A 264 -8.60 1.48 8.89
N PHE A 265 -8.08 2.29 9.81
CA PHE A 265 -8.71 2.49 11.10
C PHE A 265 -10.09 3.16 10.96
N GLY A 266 -11.07 2.66 11.69
CA GLY A 266 -12.41 3.23 11.74
C GLY A 266 -13.34 2.92 10.56
N THR A 267 -12.89 2.17 9.55
CA THR A 267 -13.74 1.72 8.45
C THR A 267 -13.47 0.26 8.08
N GLY A 268 -14.56 -0.47 7.78
CA GLY A 268 -14.48 -1.83 7.22
C GLY A 268 -14.55 -1.87 5.69
N ILE A 269 -14.57 -0.70 5.05
CA ILE A 269 -14.74 -0.60 3.59
C ILE A 269 -13.50 -1.13 2.89
N PRO A 270 -13.62 -2.07 1.93
CA PRO A 270 -12.50 -2.47 1.09
C PRO A 270 -11.97 -1.29 0.29
N THR A 271 -10.66 -1.14 0.26
CA THR A 271 -9.96 -0.08 -0.46
C THR A 271 -9.02 -0.66 -1.51
N ILE A 272 -8.62 0.18 -2.43
CA ILE A 272 -7.65 -0.13 -3.47
C ILE A 272 -6.53 0.92 -3.48
N ILE A 273 -5.38 0.54 -3.99
CA ILE A 273 -4.40 1.49 -4.51
C ILE A 273 -4.51 1.46 -6.03
N MET A 274 -4.68 2.62 -6.64
CA MET A 274 -4.64 2.78 -8.09
C MET A 274 -3.34 3.47 -8.47
N ILE A 275 -2.61 2.87 -9.42
CA ILE A 275 -1.37 3.41 -9.97
C ILE A 275 -1.69 4.00 -11.33
N LEU A 276 -1.37 5.29 -11.51
CA LEU A 276 -1.56 5.99 -12.78
C LEU A 276 -0.26 6.58 -13.29
N ARG A 277 -0.19 6.72 -14.60
CA ARG A 277 0.92 7.36 -15.32
C ARG A 277 0.37 8.10 -16.53
N GLN A 278 1.00 9.20 -16.90
CA GLN A 278 0.60 9.92 -18.10
C GLN A 278 1.11 9.23 -19.39
N LYS A 279 2.34 8.73 -19.38
CA LYS A 279 2.95 8.04 -20.52
C LYS A 279 3.27 6.60 -20.14
N ARG A 280 2.74 5.66 -20.91
CA ARG A 280 2.93 4.22 -20.72
C ARG A 280 3.23 3.53 -22.05
N GLU A 281 4.10 2.53 -22.03
CA GLU A 281 4.41 1.70 -23.18
C GLU A 281 3.34 0.62 -23.42
N HIS A 282 2.78 0.09 -22.32
CA HIS A 282 1.77 -0.97 -22.35
C HIS A 282 0.36 -0.38 -22.31
N THR A 283 -0.60 -1.06 -22.92
CA THR A 283 -2.02 -0.67 -22.92
C THR A 283 -2.89 -1.52 -22.01
N ASP A 284 -2.34 -2.62 -21.49
CA ASP A 284 -2.99 -3.48 -20.50
C ASP A 284 -2.98 -2.83 -19.11
N VAL A 285 -3.90 -3.25 -18.26
CA VAL A 285 -3.96 -2.88 -16.84
C VAL A 285 -3.59 -4.09 -16.00
N LEU A 286 -2.64 -3.93 -15.08
CA LEU A 286 -2.30 -4.97 -14.12
C LEU A 286 -3.30 -4.92 -12.96
N ILE A 287 -4.04 -6.00 -12.73
CA ILE A 287 -4.99 -6.13 -11.63
C ILE A 287 -4.43 -7.13 -10.62
N ILE A 288 -4.31 -6.72 -9.36
CA ILE A 288 -3.76 -7.52 -8.25
C ILE A 288 -4.83 -7.64 -7.16
N ASP A 289 -5.15 -8.86 -6.76
CA ASP A 289 -5.96 -9.14 -5.56
C ASP A 289 -5.05 -9.50 -4.38
N ALA A 290 -4.69 -8.50 -3.58
CA ALA A 290 -3.94 -8.68 -2.34
C ALA A 290 -4.84 -8.78 -1.10
N SER A 291 -6.17 -8.91 -1.28
CA SER A 291 -7.15 -8.87 -0.19
C SER A 291 -6.99 -9.97 0.86
N LYS A 292 -6.30 -11.08 0.51
CA LYS A 292 -6.08 -12.23 1.39
C LYS A 292 -4.70 -12.25 2.08
N GLY A 293 -3.79 -11.34 1.69
CA GLY A 293 -2.44 -11.25 2.25
C GLY A 293 -2.41 -10.31 3.47
N PHE A 294 -2.63 -10.83 4.68
CA PHE A 294 -2.58 -10.04 5.91
C PHE A 294 -2.39 -10.89 7.15
N THR A 295 -2.05 -10.23 8.25
CA THR A 295 -2.18 -10.75 9.62
C THR A 295 -3.23 -9.94 10.39
N LYS A 296 -3.84 -10.52 11.40
CA LYS A 296 -4.78 -9.77 12.27
C LYS A 296 -4.04 -9.11 13.42
N GLU A 297 -4.31 -7.83 13.64
CA GLU A 297 -3.86 -7.07 14.79
C GLU A 297 -5.09 -6.45 15.47
N GLY A 298 -5.60 -7.12 16.50
CA GLY A 298 -6.85 -6.75 17.16
C GLY A 298 -8.05 -6.83 16.20
N LYS A 299 -8.68 -5.69 15.93
CA LYS A 299 -9.83 -5.57 15.02
C LYS A 299 -9.43 -5.27 13.57
N ASN A 300 -8.18 -4.92 13.34
CA ASN A 300 -7.68 -4.50 12.05
C ASN A 300 -6.86 -5.61 11.37
N ASN A 301 -6.75 -5.50 10.06
CA ASN A 301 -5.85 -6.30 9.26
C ASN A 301 -4.59 -5.48 8.96
N LYS A 302 -3.43 -6.14 8.91
CA LYS A 302 -2.13 -5.54 8.71
C LYS A 302 -1.36 -6.30 7.64
N LEU A 303 -0.75 -5.58 6.68
CA LEU A 303 0.15 -6.21 5.71
C LEU A 303 1.45 -6.59 6.40
N ARG A 304 1.93 -7.79 6.11
CA ARG A 304 3.27 -8.22 6.50
C ARG A 304 4.30 -7.70 5.50
N ALA A 305 5.56 -7.64 5.89
CA ALA A 305 6.65 -7.29 4.97
C ALA A 305 6.67 -8.18 3.71
N SER A 306 6.39 -9.49 3.87
CA SER A 306 6.26 -10.42 2.74
C SER A 306 5.10 -10.11 1.80
N ASP A 307 3.97 -9.62 2.34
CA ASP A 307 2.82 -9.21 1.51
C ASP A 307 3.16 -7.96 0.71
N ILE A 308 3.78 -6.96 1.35
CA ILE A 308 4.27 -5.73 0.70
C ILE A 308 5.25 -6.09 -0.41
N ARG A 309 6.28 -6.89 -0.11
CA ARG A 309 7.28 -7.31 -1.10
C ARG A 309 6.65 -8.02 -2.29
N ARG A 310 5.73 -8.95 -2.04
CA ARG A 310 5.02 -9.66 -3.10
C ARG A 310 4.25 -8.72 -4.03
N ILE A 311 3.57 -7.71 -3.47
CA ILE A 311 2.84 -6.73 -4.26
C ILE A 311 3.82 -5.89 -5.09
N VAL A 312 4.86 -5.35 -4.46
CA VAL A 312 5.88 -4.50 -5.10
C VAL A 312 6.54 -5.24 -6.27
N ASP A 313 7.00 -6.47 -6.05
CA ASP A 313 7.63 -7.30 -7.10
C ASP A 313 6.64 -7.61 -8.24
N THR A 314 5.37 -7.87 -7.91
CA THR A 314 4.33 -8.12 -8.92
C THR A 314 4.07 -6.88 -9.78
N VAL A 315 4.05 -5.68 -9.17
CA VAL A 315 3.91 -4.41 -9.89
C VAL A 315 5.13 -4.14 -10.76
N ARG A 316 6.34 -4.23 -10.19
CA ARG A 316 7.61 -3.96 -10.89
C ARG A 316 7.77 -4.84 -12.12
N ASP A 317 7.55 -6.15 -11.96
CA ASP A 317 7.78 -7.14 -13.01
C ASP A 317 6.53 -7.39 -13.87
N ARG A 318 5.40 -6.73 -13.57
CA ARG A 318 4.10 -6.89 -14.23
C ARG A 318 3.70 -8.36 -14.40
N LYS A 319 3.80 -9.15 -13.31
CA LYS A 319 3.58 -10.60 -13.34
C LYS A 319 2.09 -10.95 -13.36
N THR A 320 1.72 -11.92 -14.19
CA THR A 320 0.46 -12.66 -14.05
C THR A 320 0.72 -13.87 -13.15
N ILE A 321 0.02 -13.95 -12.03
CA ILE A 321 0.12 -15.02 -11.03
C ILE A 321 -1.28 -15.56 -10.79
N GLU A 322 -1.46 -16.86 -10.97
CA GLU A 322 -2.76 -17.52 -10.77
C GLU A 322 -3.37 -17.18 -9.42
N LYS A 323 -4.68 -16.87 -9.42
CA LYS A 323 -5.47 -16.47 -8.24
C LYS A 323 -4.98 -15.22 -7.49
N TYR A 324 -4.04 -14.45 -8.07
CA TYR A 324 -3.44 -13.30 -7.40
C TYR A 324 -3.33 -12.06 -8.28
N SER A 325 -2.84 -12.19 -9.52
CA SER A 325 -2.68 -11.04 -10.41
C SER A 325 -2.81 -11.39 -11.87
N ARG A 326 -3.31 -10.44 -12.67
CA ARG A 326 -3.49 -10.62 -14.11
C ARG A 326 -3.29 -9.31 -14.88
N LYS A 327 -2.60 -9.38 -16.01
CA LYS A 327 -2.59 -8.32 -17.02
C LYS A 327 -3.86 -8.45 -17.86
N VAL A 328 -4.67 -7.41 -17.87
CA VAL A 328 -5.97 -7.37 -18.56
C VAL A 328 -5.86 -6.42 -19.74
N SER A 329 -6.15 -6.90 -20.93
CA SER A 329 -6.09 -6.09 -22.14
C SER A 329 -7.17 -5.01 -22.16
N ARG A 330 -6.92 -3.91 -22.88
CA ARG A 330 -7.92 -2.85 -23.07
C ARG A 330 -9.19 -3.37 -23.74
N GLU A 331 -9.07 -4.28 -24.68
CA GLU A 331 -10.17 -4.90 -25.39
C GLU A 331 -11.09 -5.67 -24.43
N GLU A 332 -10.51 -6.42 -23.51
CA GLU A 332 -11.27 -7.14 -22.48
C GLU A 332 -11.97 -6.18 -21.53
N ILE A 333 -11.30 -5.08 -21.12
CA ILE A 333 -11.91 -4.05 -20.28
C ILE A 333 -13.08 -3.37 -21.00
N ARG A 334 -12.95 -3.07 -22.29
CA ARG A 334 -14.04 -2.54 -23.13
C ARG A 334 -15.21 -3.50 -23.19
N ALA A 335 -14.94 -4.78 -23.41
CA ALA A 335 -15.97 -5.82 -23.45
C ALA A 335 -16.73 -6.00 -22.12
N ASN A 336 -16.14 -5.55 -21.03
CA ASN A 336 -16.74 -5.52 -19.69
C ASN A 336 -17.28 -4.12 -19.31
N ASP A 337 -17.63 -3.27 -20.27
CA ASP A 337 -18.18 -1.92 -20.07
C ASP A 337 -17.29 -1.06 -19.13
N TYR A 338 -15.99 -1.16 -19.27
CA TYR A 338 -14.99 -0.49 -18.44
C TYR A 338 -15.16 -0.74 -16.93
N ASN A 339 -15.79 -1.83 -16.56
CA ASN A 339 -15.91 -2.26 -15.17
C ASN A 339 -14.60 -2.94 -14.75
N LEU A 340 -13.92 -2.36 -13.77
CA LEU A 340 -12.60 -2.80 -13.27
C LEU A 340 -12.71 -3.60 -11.97
N ASN A 341 -13.89 -4.11 -11.62
CA ASN A 341 -14.08 -4.90 -10.40
C ASN A 341 -13.14 -6.12 -10.41
N ILE A 342 -12.26 -6.20 -9.41
CA ILE A 342 -11.16 -7.16 -9.33
C ILE A 342 -11.61 -8.61 -9.54
N PRO A 343 -12.67 -9.13 -8.88
CA PRO A 343 -13.10 -10.51 -9.05
C PRO A 343 -13.53 -10.90 -10.48
N ARG A 344 -13.78 -9.93 -11.37
CA ARG A 344 -14.04 -10.22 -12.79
C ARG A 344 -12.83 -10.72 -13.55
N TYR A 345 -11.62 -10.36 -13.07
CA TYR A 345 -10.37 -10.61 -13.75
C TYR A 345 -9.44 -11.52 -12.98
N VAL A 346 -9.51 -11.48 -11.66
CA VAL A 346 -8.71 -12.31 -10.75
C VAL A 346 -9.67 -13.06 -9.83
N ASP A 347 -9.89 -14.34 -10.14
CA ASP A 347 -10.67 -15.22 -9.27
C ASP A 347 -9.77 -15.79 -8.18
N SER A 348 -9.75 -15.11 -7.04
CA SER A 348 -9.03 -15.53 -5.84
C SER A 348 -9.83 -16.48 -4.96
N SER A 349 -11.03 -16.92 -5.39
CA SER A 349 -11.85 -17.85 -4.64
C SER A 349 -11.11 -19.17 -4.42
N GLU A 350 -11.37 -19.79 -3.28
CA GLU A 350 -10.95 -21.16 -3.07
C GLU A 350 -11.68 -22.04 -4.08
N THR A 351 -10.97 -23.04 -4.64
CA THR A 351 -11.59 -24.02 -5.52
C THR A 351 -12.73 -24.67 -4.74
N ALA A 352 -13.93 -24.68 -5.31
CA ALA A 352 -15.06 -25.32 -4.67
C ALA A 352 -14.65 -26.74 -4.30
N GLU A 353 -14.80 -27.10 -3.03
CA GLU A 353 -14.57 -28.46 -2.59
C GLU A 353 -15.54 -29.37 -3.37
N SER A 354 -14.99 -30.33 -4.09
CA SER A 354 -15.80 -31.35 -4.76
C SER A 354 -16.17 -32.41 -3.72
N TYR A 355 -17.44 -32.49 -3.37
CA TYR A 355 -17.94 -33.55 -2.50
C TYR A 355 -18.21 -34.80 -3.33
N ASP A 356 -17.48 -35.87 -3.03
CA ASP A 356 -17.79 -37.20 -3.55
C ASP A 356 -18.87 -37.83 -2.62
N ILE A 357 -20.09 -37.96 -3.14
CA ILE A 357 -21.23 -38.45 -2.37
C ILE A 357 -20.99 -39.93 -1.91
N TYR A 358 -20.37 -40.74 -2.76
CA TYR A 358 -20.09 -42.12 -2.42
C TYR A 358 -19.07 -42.23 -1.29
N ALA A 359 -17.98 -41.50 -1.39
CA ALA A 359 -16.96 -41.43 -0.34
C ALA A 359 -17.54 -40.93 0.98
N SER A 360 -18.44 -39.94 0.93
CA SER A 360 -19.12 -39.41 2.13
C SER A 360 -20.06 -40.41 2.79
N MET A 361 -20.71 -41.27 2.01
CA MET A 361 -21.65 -42.25 2.53
C MET A 361 -21.00 -43.57 2.95
N PHE A 362 -20.01 -44.01 2.21
CA PHE A 362 -19.43 -45.39 2.36
C PHE A 362 -17.96 -45.35 2.80
N GLY A 363 -17.36 -44.20 2.90
CA GLY A 363 -15.96 -44.01 3.23
C GLY A 363 -15.04 -44.19 2.02
N GLY A 364 -13.74 -44.00 2.26
CA GLY A 364 -12.72 -43.98 1.21
C GLY A 364 -12.37 -42.56 0.75
N ILE A 365 -11.26 -42.44 0.06
CA ILE A 365 -10.77 -41.19 -0.54
C ILE A 365 -10.74 -41.39 -2.04
N PRO A 366 -11.40 -40.54 -2.83
CA PRO A 366 -11.35 -40.65 -4.30
C PRO A 366 -9.90 -40.55 -4.81
N ALA A 367 -9.45 -41.58 -5.56
CA ALA A 367 -8.08 -41.61 -6.08
C ALA A 367 -7.76 -40.38 -6.96
N LYS A 368 -8.76 -39.79 -7.64
CA LYS A 368 -8.64 -38.57 -8.41
C LYS A 368 -8.22 -37.36 -7.59
N GLU A 369 -8.60 -37.27 -6.31
CA GLU A 369 -8.24 -36.18 -5.43
C GLU A 369 -6.76 -36.19 -5.05
N LEU A 370 -6.14 -37.39 -5.06
CA LEU A 370 -4.71 -37.56 -4.79
C LEU A 370 -3.82 -36.97 -5.89
N HIS A 371 -4.36 -36.73 -7.09
CA HIS A 371 -3.64 -36.06 -8.17
C HIS A 371 -3.30 -34.59 -7.87
N ALA A 372 -4.04 -33.94 -6.98
CA ALA A 372 -3.70 -32.61 -6.50
C ALA A 372 -2.31 -32.56 -5.80
N PHE A 373 -1.85 -33.71 -5.32
CA PHE A 373 -0.57 -33.88 -4.63
C PHE A 373 0.54 -34.47 -5.51
N ASP A 374 0.34 -34.63 -6.81
CA ASP A 374 1.33 -35.17 -7.75
C ASP A 374 2.71 -34.50 -7.67
N PRO A 375 2.84 -33.17 -7.45
CA PRO A 375 4.13 -32.54 -7.22
C PRO A 375 4.88 -33.14 -6.02
N TYR A 376 4.17 -33.43 -4.95
CA TYR A 376 4.76 -34.03 -3.73
C TYR A 376 5.11 -35.50 -3.94
N TRP A 377 4.29 -36.25 -4.66
CA TRP A 377 4.58 -37.65 -4.99
C TRP A 377 5.83 -37.79 -5.87
N ARG A 378 6.12 -36.81 -6.69
CA ARG A 378 7.34 -36.76 -7.50
C ARG A 378 8.59 -36.48 -6.68
N VAL A 379 8.50 -35.63 -5.68
CA VAL A 379 9.61 -35.28 -4.78
C VAL A 379 9.83 -36.36 -3.73
N PHE A 380 8.75 -37.00 -3.23
CA PHE A 380 8.74 -38.01 -2.19
C PHE A 380 8.11 -39.32 -2.72
N PRO A 381 8.82 -40.11 -3.54
CA PRO A 381 8.22 -41.24 -4.25
C PRO A 381 7.60 -42.32 -3.34
N THR A 382 8.16 -42.53 -2.14
CA THR A 382 7.64 -43.52 -1.20
C THR A 382 6.50 -43.01 -0.30
N LEU A 383 6.23 -41.69 -0.32
CA LEU A 383 5.27 -41.08 0.60
C LEU A 383 3.83 -41.56 0.32
N ARG A 384 3.41 -41.57 -0.97
CA ARG A 384 2.06 -41.99 -1.34
C ARG A 384 1.74 -43.38 -0.84
N SER A 385 2.63 -44.37 -1.09
CA SER A 385 2.44 -45.75 -0.68
C SER A 385 2.53 -45.98 0.83
N SER A 386 3.19 -45.08 1.55
CA SER A 386 3.21 -45.12 3.02
C SER A 386 1.94 -44.57 3.66
N LEU A 387 1.21 -43.69 2.97
CA LEU A 387 0.02 -43.07 3.50
C LEU A 387 -1.29 -43.74 3.07
N PHE A 388 -1.34 -44.32 1.87
CA PHE A 388 -2.57 -44.84 1.28
C PHE A 388 -2.44 -46.31 0.83
N THR A 389 -3.55 -47.06 0.98
CA THR A 389 -3.71 -48.43 0.49
C THR A 389 -4.92 -48.54 -0.44
N GLY A 390 -4.85 -49.48 -1.39
CA GLY A 390 -5.91 -49.72 -2.38
C GLY A 390 -5.53 -49.29 -3.80
N GLU A 391 -6.05 -50.01 -4.81
CA GLU A 391 -5.79 -49.81 -6.25
C GLU A 391 -7.10 -49.56 -7.00
N GLY A 392 -8.07 -48.88 -6.43
CA GLY A 392 -9.37 -48.63 -7.06
C GLY A 392 -9.65 -47.13 -7.25
N GLU A 393 -10.92 -46.83 -7.62
CA GLU A 393 -11.41 -45.46 -7.65
C GLU A 393 -11.38 -44.80 -6.28
N TYR A 394 -11.37 -45.60 -5.21
CA TYR A 394 -11.28 -45.16 -3.82
C TYR A 394 -10.15 -45.89 -3.10
N VAL A 395 -9.35 -45.10 -2.39
CA VAL A 395 -8.24 -45.61 -1.55
C VAL A 395 -8.56 -45.39 -0.08
N SER A 396 -7.86 -46.08 0.80
CA SER A 396 -7.99 -45.91 2.25
C SER A 396 -6.67 -45.46 2.87
N LEU A 397 -6.73 -44.81 4.03
CA LEU A 397 -5.54 -44.47 4.78
C LEU A 397 -4.87 -45.74 5.33
N ALA A 398 -3.57 -45.85 5.10
CA ALA A 398 -2.74 -46.94 5.65
C ALA A 398 -2.33 -46.67 7.11
N VAL A 399 -2.52 -45.44 7.58
CA VAL A 399 -1.99 -44.96 8.87
C VAL A 399 -3.06 -44.24 9.66
N SER A 400 -2.97 -44.29 10.97
CA SER A 400 -3.88 -43.59 11.88
C SER A 400 -3.46 -42.13 12.14
N ASN A 401 -2.16 -41.82 11.98
CA ASN A 401 -1.63 -40.47 12.16
C ASN A 401 -0.81 -40.04 10.93
N ILE A 402 -1.47 -39.34 10.05
CA ILE A 402 -0.88 -38.85 8.78
C ILE A 402 0.34 -37.98 9.03
N LYS A 403 0.26 -37.06 9.99
CA LYS A 403 1.34 -36.09 10.28
C LYS A 403 2.61 -36.84 10.74
N ALA A 404 2.48 -37.77 11.65
CA ALA A 404 3.61 -38.59 12.11
C ALA A 404 4.21 -39.42 10.96
N ALA A 405 3.36 -40.04 10.14
CA ALA A 405 3.81 -40.84 9.00
C ALA A 405 4.56 -40.03 7.94
N ILE A 406 4.16 -38.75 7.70
CA ILE A 406 4.87 -37.82 6.80
C ILE A 406 6.27 -37.55 7.38
N TYR A 407 6.38 -37.15 8.64
CA TYR A 407 7.67 -36.79 9.23
C TYR A 407 8.61 -38.03 9.40
N GLU A 408 8.05 -39.21 9.51
CA GLU A 408 8.83 -40.44 9.63
C GLU A 408 9.21 -41.06 8.27
N ASN A 409 8.60 -40.58 7.20
CA ASN A 409 8.90 -41.07 5.86
C ASN A 409 10.38 -40.84 5.49
N ARG A 410 10.99 -41.84 4.87
CA ARG A 410 12.42 -41.81 4.52
C ARG A 410 12.78 -40.66 3.60
N ASP A 411 11.98 -40.42 2.57
CA ASP A 411 12.26 -39.40 1.57
C ASP A 411 12.11 -38.00 2.18
N VAL A 412 11.13 -37.81 3.05
CA VAL A 412 10.92 -36.53 3.77
C VAL A 412 12.06 -36.27 4.76
N LYS A 413 12.52 -37.30 5.50
CA LYS A 413 13.67 -37.18 6.40
C LYS A 413 14.96 -36.84 5.65
N ALA A 414 15.19 -37.47 4.49
CA ALA A 414 16.34 -37.16 3.66
C ALA A 414 16.31 -35.70 3.19
N PHE A 415 15.16 -35.22 2.70
CA PHE A 415 14.99 -33.86 2.27
C PHE A 415 15.20 -32.86 3.42
N LEU A 416 14.64 -33.11 4.60
CA LEU A 416 14.85 -32.24 5.77
C LEU A 416 16.33 -32.18 6.17
N GLY A 417 17.05 -33.31 6.14
CA GLY A 417 18.47 -33.34 6.42
C GLY A 417 19.32 -32.57 5.39
N GLU A 418 18.97 -32.67 4.10
CA GLU A 418 19.60 -31.90 3.05
C GLU A 418 19.33 -30.41 3.21
N PHE A 419 18.09 -30.04 3.55
CA PHE A 419 17.70 -28.65 3.80
C PHE A 419 18.45 -28.05 5.00
N GLU A 420 18.46 -28.76 6.14
CA GLU A 420 19.20 -28.35 7.34
C GLU A 420 20.70 -28.19 7.07
N SER A 421 21.28 -29.12 6.30
CA SER A 421 22.69 -29.07 5.92
C SER A 421 22.99 -27.85 4.99
N ALA A 422 22.10 -27.59 4.02
CA ALA A 422 22.27 -26.48 3.06
C ALA A 422 22.17 -25.10 3.72
N PHE A 423 21.44 -25.00 4.83
CA PHE A 423 21.23 -23.75 5.56
C PHE A 423 21.94 -23.72 6.93
N SER A 424 22.88 -24.62 7.18
CA SER A 424 23.53 -24.76 8.50
C SER A 424 24.32 -23.52 8.92
N ASP A 425 24.87 -22.78 7.96
CA ASP A 425 25.66 -21.55 8.17
C ASP A 425 24.89 -20.26 7.85
N PHE A 426 23.61 -20.38 7.50
CA PHE A 426 22.81 -19.22 7.06
C PHE A 426 22.63 -18.17 8.17
N GLY A 427 22.47 -18.61 9.43
CA GLY A 427 22.43 -17.71 10.58
C GLY A 427 23.72 -16.91 10.74
N ASP A 428 24.87 -17.58 10.74
CA ASP A 428 26.18 -16.97 10.86
C ASP A 428 26.48 -16.05 9.66
N TYR A 429 26.04 -16.43 8.46
CA TYR A 429 26.14 -15.59 7.25
C TYR A 429 25.35 -14.30 7.42
N LEU A 430 24.10 -14.38 7.88
CA LEU A 430 23.27 -13.18 8.12
C LEU A 430 23.86 -12.30 9.22
N ASP A 431 24.29 -12.87 10.33
CA ASP A 431 24.89 -12.13 11.44
C ASP A 431 26.14 -11.37 10.99
N SER A 432 27.03 -12.02 10.25
CA SER A 432 28.24 -11.38 9.75
C SER A 432 27.95 -10.24 8.76
N ARG A 433 26.94 -10.40 7.90
CA ARG A 433 26.60 -9.45 6.84
C ARG A 433 25.73 -8.29 7.31
N LEU A 434 24.80 -8.55 8.22
CA LEU A 434 23.77 -7.58 8.60
C LEU A 434 24.02 -6.96 9.98
N ILE A 435 24.76 -7.64 10.86
CA ILE A 435 25.04 -7.18 12.24
C ILE A 435 26.47 -6.74 12.38
N ASP A 436 27.45 -7.59 12.12
CA ASP A 436 28.86 -7.27 12.32
C ASP A 436 29.38 -6.17 11.39
N ASP A 437 28.90 -6.13 10.15
CA ASP A 437 29.22 -5.11 9.15
C ASP A 437 28.18 -3.98 9.07
N ALA A 438 27.27 -3.88 10.04
CA ALA A 438 26.17 -2.91 10.05
C ALA A 438 26.60 -1.45 9.84
N GLU A 439 27.77 -1.07 10.38
CA GLU A 439 28.33 0.28 10.21
C GLU A 439 28.80 0.58 8.78
N LYS A 440 29.09 -0.45 7.98
CA LYS A 440 29.60 -0.33 6.61
C LYS A 440 28.49 -0.41 5.54
N LEU A 441 27.28 -0.83 5.93
CA LEU A 441 26.16 -1.10 5.01
C LEU A 441 25.15 0.04 5.09
N ASN A 442 24.89 0.70 3.96
CA ASN A 442 23.71 1.54 3.82
C ASN A 442 22.47 0.67 3.54
N SER A 443 21.25 1.26 3.63
CA SER A 443 19.99 0.53 3.48
C SER A 443 19.85 -0.18 2.12
N ALA A 444 20.38 0.40 1.04
CA ALA A 444 20.33 -0.19 -0.30
C ALA A 444 21.22 -1.43 -0.41
N ARG A 445 22.43 -1.39 0.15
CA ARG A 445 23.33 -2.54 0.21
C ARG A 445 22.77 -3.68 1.04
N ARG A 446 22.12 -3.39 2.17
CA ARG A 446 21.44 -4.43 2.98
C ARG A 446 20.34 -5.14 2.19
N GLU A 447 19.61 -4.40 1.36
CA GLU A 447 18.58 -5.00 0.51
C GLU A 447 19.17 -5.89 -0.58
N GLU A 448 20.28 -5.48 -1.19
CA GLU A 448 21.00 -6.28 -2.20
C GLU A 448 21.56 -7.58 -1.58
N GLU A 449 22.16 -7.52 -0.40
CA GLU A 449 22.72 -8.69 0.31
C GLU A 449 21.63 -9.68 0.77
N ILE A 450 20.45 -9.18 1.18
CA ILE A 450 19.32 -10.06 1.53
C ILE A 450 18.68 -10.71 0.31
N THR A 451 18.79 -10.06 -0.86
CA THR A 451 18.14 -10.52 -2.09
C THR A 451 19.05 -11.47 -2.88
N ALA A 452 20.36 -11.40 -2.69
CA ALA A 452 21.35 -12.28 -3.32
C ALA A 452 21.39 -13.65 -2.65
#